data_85d32ffcca8854119806dafa3f1bd8d0
#
_entry.id   85d32ffcca8854119806dafa3f1bd8d0
#
_cell.length_a   1.000
_cell.length_b   1.000
_cell.length_c   1.000
_cell.angle_alpha   90.00
_cell.angle_beta   90.00
_cell.angle_gamma   90.00
#
_symmetry.space_group_name_H-M   'P 1'
#
loop_
_entity.id
_entity.type
_entity.pdbx_description
1 polymer ?
#
loop_
_entity_poly.entity_id
_entity_poly.type
_entity_poly.pdbx_seq_one_letter_code
_entity_poly.pdbx_strand_id
1 'polypeptide(L)'
;MPDFLTEGIMRTALKPAIGATMIALAAMSGAASAAPLDMLYFTQTSGFLNPAQFFGDDQDLTLAYNGPITSPPGSANTFEQLAWTSGINGATSSLTVNSYNSATSPNGDGEWNAGEWFQIDRLFQSNEVLSVPGGVPNPNPLWIADILGNFRVFSDAGFSSLLKDDLDSVTTVKYWETTNTAGCAGSPNPLGSVCDDIYTVMELSLAPISFILDGYKYEISFRLEPGATTLVCDGSPVPACLAEAGAQPGAGELFKVYAAEGFDSEIFVAAAWTATKIPEPGVLGLLGIGLMGMGLSARRRKATAA
;
A
#
# COMPACT_ATOMS: atom_id res chain seq x y z
N MET A 1 80.23 0.54 -57.76
CA MET A 1 80.81 1.16 -56.56
C MET A 1 79.82 2.11 -55.99
N PRO A 2 79.72 2.17 -54.72
CA PRO A 2 79.19 1.22 -53.75
C PRO A 2 77.94 1.83 -53.09
N ASP A 3 77.11 1.02 -52.59
CA ASP A 3 76.92 0.66 -51.18
C ASP A 3 76.35 1.73 -50.19
N PHE A 4 75.43 1.32 -49.46
CA PHE A 4 75.17 1.50 -48.03
C PHE A 4 73.69 1.83 -47.74
N LEU A 5 73.04 0.91 -47.29
CA LEU A 5 72.62 0.48 -45.92
C LEU A 5 71.24 0.96 -45.54
N THR A 6 70.44 0.02 -45.58
CA THR A 6 69.20 -0.12 -44.80
C THR A 6 69.54 -0.64 -43.41
N GLU A 7 69.08 0.02 -42.40
CA GLU A 7 68.58 -0.63 -41.17
C GLU A 7 68.01 0.43 -40.24
N GLY A 8 66.85 0.14 -39.71
CA GLY A 8 66.46 0.73 -38.42
C GLY A 8 65.29 1.64 -38.34
N ILE A 9 64.09 1.15 -38.73
CA ILE A 9 62.86 1.73 -38.17
C ILE A 9 61.85 0.60 -37.86
N MET A 10 62.05 -0.01 -36.72
CA MET A 10 61.00 -0.82 -36.12
C MET A 10 61.16 -0.93 -34.62
N ARG A 11 60.96 0.13 -33.89
CA ARG A 11 60.76 0.11 -32.43
C ARG A 11 60.27 1.47 -31.95
N THR A 12 58.98 1.79 -32.08
CA THR A 12 58.34 2.77 -31.18
C THR A 12 56.88 3.01 -31.61
N ALA A 13 56.01 2.05 -31.40
CA ALA A 13 54.58 2.33 -31.58
C ALA A 13 53.67 1.48 -30.66
N LEU A 14 54.11 1.13 -29.46
CA LEU A 14 53.26 0.31 -28.58
C LEU A 14 53.17 0.79 -27.12
N LYS A 15 53.47 2.06 -26.82
CA LYS A 15 53.41 2.53 -25.43
C LYS A 15 52.36 3.58 -25.05
N PRO A 16 51.59 4.22 -25.92
CA PRO A 16 50.55 5.16 -25.41
C PRO A 16 49.17 4.54 -25.20
N ALA A 17 48.86 3.33 -25.69
CA ALA A 17 47.50 2.77 -25.61
C ALA A 17 47.07 2.24 -24.23
N ILE A 18 48.02 1.88 -23.37
CA ILE A 18 47.67 1.32 -22.05
C ILE A 18 47.35 2.39 -21.01
N GLY A 19 47.94 3.59 -21.17
CA GLY A 19 47.71 4.69 -20.23
C GLY A 19 46.33 5.37 -20.38
N ALA A 20 45.78 5.45 -21.59
CA ALA A 20 44.51 6.10 -21.87
C ALA A 20 43.29 5.25 -21.37
N THR A 21 43.41 3.94 -21.39
CA THR A 21 42.35 3.05 -20.94
C THR A 21 42.21 3.03 -19.40
N MET A 22 43.30 3.20 -18.66
CA MET A 22 43.28 3.28 -17.19
C MET A 22 42.69 4.59 -16.67
N ILE A 23 42.91 5.70 -17.39
CA ILE A 23 42.37 7.01 -16.98
C ILE A 23 40.83 7.07 -17.23
N ALA A 24 40.33 6.44 -18.28
CA ALA A 24 38.90 6.36 -18.56
C ALA A 24 38.15 5.48 -17.50
N LEU A 25 38.78 4.43 -16.96
CA LEU A 25 38.20 3.61 -15.88
C LEU A 25 38.18 4.34 -14.54
N ALA A 26 39.17 5.18 -14.24
CA ALA A 26 39.21 5.94 -12.99
C ALA A 26 38.21 7.11 -12.95
N ALA A 27 37.87 7.67 -14.12
CA ALA A 27 36.87 8.76 -14.22
C ALA A 27 35.40 8.29 -14.07
N MET A 28 35.13 6.99 -14.23
CA MET A 28 33.78 6.42 -14.06
C MET A 28 33.47 6.01 -12.61
N SER A 29 34.45 6.01 -11.70
CA SER A 29 34.28 5.57 -10.32
C SER A 29 33.88 6.67 -9.34
N GLY A 30 33.55 7.86 -9.80
CA GLY A 30 33.36 9.04 -8.96
C GLY A 30 31.95 9.65 -8.97
N ALA A 31 30.94 9.00 -9.49
CA ALA A 31 29.57 9.44 -9.25
C ALA A 31 29.26 9.18 -7.77
N ALA A 32 29.32 10.21 -6.94
CA ALA A 32 28.82 10.13 -5.57
C ALA A 32 27.35 9.71 -5.68
N SER A 33 27.06 8.49 -5.22
CA SER A 33 25.67 8.04 -5.09
C SER A 33 25.01 8.93 -4.05
N ALA A 34 23.92 9.59 -4.41
CA ALA A 34 23.10 10.30 -3.44
C ALA A 34 22.70 9.34 -2.31
N ALA A 35 22.53 9.84 -1.10
CA ALA A 35 21.90 9.08 -0.03
C ALA A 35 20.39 9.00 -0.28
N PRO A 36 19.69 7.99 0.23
CA PRO A 36 18.23 8.00 0.24
C PRO A 36 17.72 9.20 1.04
N LEU A 37 16.49 9.61 0.82
CA LEU A 37 15.84 10.58 1.70
C LEU A 37 15.71 9.97 3.10
N ASP A 38 15.98 10.78 4.12
CA ASP A 38 15.90 10.34 5.52
C ASP A 38 14.43 10.21 5.95
N MET A 39 13.55 11.07 5.41
CA MET A 39 12.13 11.11 5.72
C MET A 39 11.28 11.47 4.49
N LEU A 40 10.03 11.05 4.52
CA LEU A 40 8.99 11.41 3.58
C LEU A 40 7.82 12.07 4.32
N TYR A 41 6.94 12.68 3.53
CA TYR A 41 5.69 13.26 4.01
C TYR A 41 4.55 12.80 3.13
N PHE A 42 3.34 12.72 3.66
CA PHE A 42 2.18 12.30 2.89
C PHE A 42 0.95 13.16 3.18
N THR A 43 0.04 13.16 2.22
CA THR A 43 -1.35 13.54 2.40
C THR A 43 -2.25 12.43 1.88
N GLN A 44 -3.31 12.15 2.60
CA GLN A 44 -4.37 11.23 2.19
C GLN A 44 -5.69 11.96 2.17
N THR A 45 -6.57 11.58 1.24
CA THR A 45 -7.97 11.97 1.21
C THR A 45 -8.77 10.78 0.71
N SER A 46 -9.76 10.35 1.48
CA SER A 46 -10.61 9.21 1.13
C SER A 46 -12.08 9.54 1.35
N GLY A 47 -12.95 8.88 0.60
CA GLY A 47 -14.38 9.04 0.77
C GLY A 47 -15.19 7.99 0.00
N PHE A 48 -16.44 7.81 0.41
CA PHE A 48 -17.38 6.90 -0.25
C PHE A 48 -17.85 7.47 -1.58
N LEU A 49 -17.77 6.66 -2.63
CA LEU A 49 -18.37 6.99 -3.92
C LEU A 49 -19.88 6.77 -3.89
N ASN A 50 -20.63 7.73 -4.43
CA ASN A 50 -22.07 7.63 -4.61
C ASN A 50 -22.37 7.30 -6.10
N PRO A 51 -23.25 6.32 -6.40
CA PRO A 51 -24.03 5.53 -5.45
C PRO A 51 -23.33 4.25 -4.99
N ALA A 52 -23.49 3.89 -3.70
CA ALA A 52 -23.29 2.53 -3.25
C ALA A 52 -24.44 1.65 -3.72
N GLN A 53 -24.18 0.35 -3.89
CA GLN A 53 -25.24 -0.61 -4.10
C GLN A 53 -25.87 -0.96 -2.73
N PHE A 54 -27.15 -0.72 -2.58
CA PHE A 54 -27.87 -0.91 -1.33
C PHE A 54 -28.95 -2.01 -1.46
N PHE A 55 -28.97 -2.91 -0.49
CA PHE A 55 -29.90 -4.07 -0.45
C PHE A 55 -30.81 -4.05 0.78
N GLY A 56 -30.75 -2.98 1.57
CA GLY A 56 -31.51 -2.87 2.81
C GLY A 56 -32.91 -2.27 2.64
N ASP A 57 -33.29 -1.85 1.43
CA ASP A 57 -34.60 -1.26 1.14
C ASP A 57 -35.77 -2.24 1.35
N ASP A 58 -35.57 -3.53 1.13
CA ASP A 58 -36.51 -4.60 1.43
C ASP A 58 -36.63 -4.90 2.94
N GLN A 59 -35.76 -4.31 3.77
CA GLN A 59 -35.69 -4.47 5.21
C GLN A 59 -36.11 -3.20 5.97
N ASP A 60 -36.81 -2.28 5.34
CA ASP A 60 -37.18 -0.96 5.91
C ASP A 60 -35.95 -0.15 6.39
N LEU A 61 -34.83 -0.28 5.70
CA LEU A 61 -33.64 0.51 5.92
C LEU A 61 -33.51 1.58 4.83
N THR A 62 -32.93 2.73 5.18
CA THR A 62 -32.63 3.81 4.22
C THR A 62 -31.16 4.16 4.27
N LEU A 63 -30.56 4.46 3.10
CA LEU A 63 -29.16 4.85 2.97
C LEU A 63 -29.05 6.35 2.72
N ALA A 64 -28.10 7.00 3.39
CA ALA A 64 -27.79 8.41 3.22
C ALA A 64 -26.29 8.66 3.13
N TYR A 65 -25.91 9.75 2.45
CA TYR A 65 -24.54 10.23 2.31
C TYR A 65 -24.39 11.60 2.96
N ASN A 66 -23.37 11.80 3.77
CA ASN A 66 -23.11 13.05 4.45
C ASN A 66 -21.65 13.50 4.24
N GLY A 67 -21.39 14.80 4.38
CA GLY A 67 -20.05 15.36 4.28
C GLY A 67 -19.46 15.25 2.86
N PRO A 68 -19.98 16.01 1.86
CA PRO A 68 -19.43 15.95 0.51
C PRO A 68 -17.98 16.41 0.49
N ILE A 69 -17.10 15.59 -0.12
CA ILE A 69 -15.69 15.91 -0.31
C ILE A 69 -15.53 16.69 -1.61
N THR A 70 -14.98 17.89 -1.52
CA THR A 70 -14.84 18.80 -2.67
C THR A 70 -13.42 18.93 -3.19
N SER A 71 -12.45 18.36 -2.52
CA SER A 71 -11.00 18.39 -2.83
C SER A 71 -10.33 17.11 -2.34
N PRO A 72 -9.41 16.52 -3.06
CA PRO A 72 -8.79 16.93 -4.32
C PRO A 72 -9.66 16.70 -5.56
N PRO A 73 -9.18 17.09 -6.77
CA PRO A 73 -9.86 16.83 -8.05
C PRO A 73 -10.18 15.33 -8.21
N GLY A 74 -11.34 14.99 -8.76
CA GLY A 74 -11.81 13.60 -8.88
C GLY A 74 -12.84 13.21 -7.81
N SER A 75 -12.96 13.99 -6.74
CA SER A 75 -13.88 13.75 -5.62
C SER A 75 -15.35 14.13 -5.89
N ALA A 76 -15.72 14.43 -7.13
CA ALA A 76 -17.11 14.61 -7.48
C ALA A 76 -17.91 13.36 -7.10
N ASN A 77 -18.98 13.53 -6.29
CA ASN A 77 -19.81 12.47 -5.73
C ASN A 77 -19.10 11.58 -4.68
N THR A 78 -18.08 12.08 -4.00
CA THR A 78 -17.50 11.41 -2.82
C THR A 78 -17.99 12.07 -1.53
N PHE A 79 -18.15 11.24 -0.49
CA PHE A 79 -18.71 11.64 0.80
C PHE A 79 -17.87 11.06 1.94
N GLU A 80 -17.76 11.81 3.04
CA GLU A 80 -17.03 11.35 4.23
C GLU A 80 -17.77 10.23 4.96
N GLN A 81 -19.11 10.20 4.89
CA GLN A 81 -19.93 9.30 5.66
C GLN A 81 -21.01 8.63 4.82
N LEU A 82 -21.16 7.34 5.05
CA LEU A 82 -22.29 6.52 4.64
C LEU A 82 -23.09 6.15 5.90
N ALA A 83 -24.40 6.45 5.92
CA ALA A 83 -25.27 6.20 7.05
C ALA A 83 -26.48 5.37 6.61
N TRP A 84 -26.96 4.46 7.49
CA TRP A 84 -28.15 3.66 7.25
C TRP A 84 -29.06 3.69 8.47
N THR A 85 -30.33 3.93 8.24
CA THR A 85 -31.34 4.16 9.30
C THR A 85 -32.46 3.13 9.21
N SER A 86 -32.80 2.52 10.34
CA SER A 86 -33.94 1.63 10.46
C SER A 86 -35.26 2.42 10.45
N GLY A 87 -36.18 2.06 9.54
CA GLY A 87 -37.56 2.59 9.52
C GLY A 87 -38.41 2.12 10.69
N ILE A 88 -37.98 1.08 11.42
CA ILE A 88 -38.75 0.48 12.53
C ILE A 88 -38.50 1.21 13.84
N ASN A 89 -37.24 1.35 14.25
CA ASN A 89 -36.89 2.00 15.52
C ASN A 89 -36.23 3.37 15.36
N GLY A 90 -35.92 3.80 14.13
CA GLY A 90 -35.29 5.06 13.83
C GLY A 90 -33.80 5.12 14.23
N ALA A 91 -33.21 4.02 14.67
CA ALA A 91 -31.77 3.95 14.95
C ALA A 91 -30.95 4.12 13.67
N THR A 92 -29.80 4.76 13.76
CA THR A 92 -28.94 5.05 12.61
C THR A 92 -27.53 4.63 12.91
N SER A 93 -27.01 3.69 12.14
CA SER A 93 -25.59 3.37 12.10
C SER A 93 -24.90 4.13 10.97
N SER A 94 -23.60 4.34 11.10
CA SER A 94 -22.84 5.00 10.06
C SER A 94 -21.39 4.55 10.02
N LEU A 95 -20.77 4.64 8.84
CA LEU A 95 -19.35 4.49 8.64
C LEU A 95 -18.78 5.81 8.11
N THR A 96 -17.80 6.36 8.80
CA THR A 96 -17.13 7.62 8.48
C THR A 96 -15.67 7.36 8.14
N VAL A 97 -15.17 7.96 7.07
CA VAL A 97 -13.75 7.95 6.70
C VAL A 97 -13.11 9.26 7.14
N ASN A 98 -12.05 9.16 7.94
CA ASN A 98 -11.24 10.31 8.36
C ASN A 98 -9.82 10.13 7.83
N SER A 99 -9.40 11.00 6.93
CA SER A 99 -8.07 10.96 6.33
C SER A 99 -7.09 11.85 7.07
N TYR A 100 -5.81 11.45 7.10
CA TYR A 100 -4.73 12.14 7.77
C TYR A 100 -3.63 12.56 6.79
N ASN A 101 -2.77 13.44 7.24
CA ASN A 101 -1.46 13.70 6.65
C ASN A 101 -0.37 13.39 7.68
N SER A 102 0.90 13.45 7.31
CA SER A 102 1.99 13.15 8.24
C SER A 102 1.99 13.99 9.52
N ALA A 103 1.49 15.25 9.45
CA ALA A 103 1.39 16.12 10.61
C ALA A 103 0.17 15.86 11.51
N THR A 104 -0.87 15.16 11.00
CA THR A 104 -2.13 14.90 11.72
C THR A 104 -2.36 13.42 12.01
N SER A 105 -1.46 12.54 11.58
CA SER A 105 -1.52 11.11 11.86
C SER A 105 -1.55 10.85 13.37
N PRO A 106 -2.50 10.08 13.90
CA PRO A 106 -2.66 9.88 15.34
C PRO A 106 -1.45 9.21 16.01
N ASN A 107 -0.68 8.43 15.28
CA ASN A 107 0.50 7.74 15.79
C ASN A 107 1.82 8.30 15.22
N GLY A 108 1.76 9.41 14.47
CA GLY A 108 2.92 10.06 13.88
C GLY A 108 3.38 11.29 14.69
N ASP A 109 4.64 11.64 14.53
CA ASP A 109 5.25 12.85 15.09
C ASP A 109 5.44 13.97 14.04
N GLY A 110 4.94 13.77 12.84
CA GLY A 110 5.07 14.66 11.70
C GLY A 110 6.21 14.30 10.75
N GLU A 111 7.11 13.40 11.15
CA GLU A 111 8.28 12.94 10.40
C GLU A 111 8.14 11.47 10.06
N TRP A 112 7.79 11.14 8.83
CA TRP A 112 7.60 9.76 8.40
C TRP A 112 8.92 9.14 7.98
N ASN A 113 9.57 8.39 8.89
CA ASN A 113 10.85 7.75 8.67
C ASN A 113 10.71 6.37 8.02
N ALA A 114 11.78 5.87 7.39
CA ALA A 114 11.79 4.56 6.76
C ALA A 114 11.47 3.42 7.75
N GLY A 115 10.50 2.59 7.41
CA GLY A 115 10.06 1.45 8.23
C GLY A 115 9.04 1.78 9.31
N GLU A 116 8.70 3.06 9.52
CA GLU A 116 7.67 3.48 10.47
C GLU A 116 6.28 3.36 9.85
N TRP A 117 5.33 2.83 10.62
CA TRP A 117 3.94 2.72 10.24
C TRP A 117 3.15 3.92 10.75
N PHE A 118 2.66 4.75 9.84
CA PHE A 118 1.79 5.89 10.13
C PHE A 118 0.37 5.56 9.71
N GLN A 119 -0.60 5.89 10.55
CA GLN A 119 -2.01 5.82 10.22
C GLN A 119 -2.35 6.92 9.22
N ILE A 120 -2.88 6.53 8.06
CA ILE A 120 -3.22 7.43 6.95
C ILE A 120 -4.71 7.68 6.82
N ASP A 121 -5.53 6.67 7.18
CA ASP A 121 -6.98 6.74 7.21
C ASP A 121 -7.52 6.05 8.46
N ARG A 122 -8.69 6.49 8.91
CA ARG A 122 -9.51 5.86 9.94
C ARG A 122 -10.91 5.67 9.38
N LEU A 123 -11.40 4.44 9.41
CA LEU A 123 -12.80 4.11 9.22
C LEU A 123 -13.41 3.98 10.61
N PHE A 124 -14.37 4.84 10.92
CA PHE A 124 -15.08 4.87 12.20
C PHE A 124 -16.54 4.49 12.00
N GLN A 125 -16.96 3.40 12.60
CA GLN A 125 -18.35 2.98 12.65
C GLN A 125 -18.98 3.48 13.96
N SER A 126 -20.05 4.27 13.85
CA SER A 126 -20.99 4.47 14.92
C SER A 126 -22.06 3.40 14.76
N ASN A 127 -22.09 2.42 15.68
CA ASN A 127 -22.88 1.22 15.57
C ASN A 127 -24.04 1.22 16.56
N GLU A 128 -25.25 1.40 16.05
CA GLU A 128 -26.50 1.36 16.80
C GLU A 128 -27.23 0.05 16.52
N VAL A 129 -27.87 -0.50 17.54
CA VAL A 129 -28.70 -1.70 17.39
C VAL A 129 -29.91 -1.42 16.50
N LEU A 130 -29.84 -1.89 15.26
CA LEU A 130 -30.90 -1.69 14.28
C LEU A 130 -31.98 -2.76 14.40
N SER A 131 -33.24 -2.33 14.35
CA SER A 131 -34.36 -3.26 14.18
C SER A 131 -34.61 -3.50 12.70
N VAL A 132 -34.42 -4.77 12.29
CA VAL A 132 -34.72 -5.24 10.92
C VAL A 132 -35.82 -6.27 10.95
N PRO A 133 -36.75 -6.28 9.98
CA PRO A 133 -37.83 -7.28 9.92
C PRO A 133 -37.24 -8.67 9.69
N GLY A 134 -37.73 -9.64 10.44
CA GLY A 134 -37.65 -11.04 10.04
C GLY A 134 -36.52 -11.90 10.56
N GLY A 135 -35.52 -11.38 11.25
CA GLY A 135 -34.55 -12.20 12.04
C GLY A 135 -33.76 -13.28 11.25
N VAL A 136 -33.77 -13.27 9.94
CA VAL A 136 -33.00 -14.19 9.12
C VAL A 136 -31.81 -13.44 8.57
N PRO A 137 -30.58 -13.96 8.68
CA PRO A 137 -29.41 -13.33 8.05
C PRO A 137 -29.72 -13.14 6.56
N ASN A 138 -29.66 -11.91 6.10
CA ASN A 138 -29.76 -11.66 4.67
C ASN A 138 -28.51 -12.25 4.00
N PRO A 139 -28.63 -13.16 3.03
CA PRO A 139 -27.45 -13.70 2.31
C PRO A 139 -26.71 -12.62 1.53
N ASN A 140 -27.37 -11.47 1.26
CA ASN A 140 -26.76 -10.34 0.59
C ASN A 140 -26.13 -9.38 1.61
N PRO A 141 -25.06 -8.69 1.27
CA PRO A 141 -24.59 -7.58 2.08
C PRO A 141 -25.68 -6.51 2.20
N LEU A 142 -25.66 -5.74 3.29
CA LEU A 142 -26.55 -4.60 3.43
C LEU A 142 -26.26 -3.54 2.37
N TRP A 143 -24.98 -3.30 2.15
CA TRP A 143 -24.51 -2.44 1.07
C TRP A 143 -23.14 -2.87 0.54
N ILE A 144 -22.84 -2.46 -0.71
CA ILE A 144 -21.52 -2.51 -1.35
C ILE A 144 -21.19 -1.09 -1.74
N ALA A 145 -20.06 -0.59 -1.25
CA ALA A 145 -19.59 0.75 -1.53
C ALA A 145 -18.13 0.75 -1.98
N ASP A 146 -17.80 1.65 -2.88
CA ASP A 146 -16.44 1.94 -3.23
C ASP A 146 -15.93 3.12 -2.39
N ILE A 147 -14.75 2.97 -1.82
CA ILE A 147 -14.01 4.04 -1.15
C ILE A 147 -12.93 4.51 -2.10
N LEU A 148 -13.01 5.75 -2.52
CA LEU A 148 -11.97 6.41 -3.30
C LEU A 148 -10.86 6.91 -2.37
N GLY A 149 -9.61 6.64 -2.71
CA GLY A 149 -8.43 7.11 -2.00
C GLY A 149 -7.51 7.91 -2.91
N ASN A 150 -6.97 9.01 -2.40
CA ASN A 150 -5.96 9.83 -3.07
C ASN A 150 -4.76 9.97 -2.11
N PHE A 151 -3.71 9.21 -2.38
CA PHE A 151 -2.48 9.22 -1.58
C PHE A 151 -1.37 9.96 -2.32
N ARG A 152 -0.72 10.90 -1.64
CA ARG A 152 0.37 11.71 -2.21
C ARG A 152 1.57 11.69 -1.29
N VAL A 153 2.76 11.62 -1.88
CA VAL A 153 4.05 11.58 -1.18
C VAL A 153 4.89 12.78 -1.55
N PHE A 154 5.50 13.41 -0.57
CA PHE A 154 6.29 14.63 -0.69
C PHE A 154 7.65 14.47 -0.02
N SER A 155 8.63 15.29 -0.47
CA SER A 155 9.94 15.38 0.15
C SER A 155 10.05 16.47 1.22
N ASP A 156 9.00 17.24 1.47
CA ASP A 156 9.00 18.35 2.42
C ASP A 156 7.72 18.45 3.24
N ALA A 157 7.83 18.95 4.48
CA ALA A 157 6.72 19.10 5.42
C ALA A 157 5.65 20.11 4.98
N GLY A 158 5.94 20.96 4.01
CA GLY A 158 5.00 21.93 3.45
C GLY A 158 4.15 21.35 2.32
N PHE A 159 4.31 20.07 1.99
CA PHE A 159 3.60 19.38 0.90
C PHE A 159 3.70 20.09 -0.46
N SER A 160 4.86 20.71 -0.74
CA SER A 160 5.09 21.48 -1.96
C SER A 160 5.88 20.72 -3.02
N SER A 161 6.72 19.78 -2.62
CA SER A 161 7.60 19.00 -3.48
C SER A 161 7.06 17.58 -3.64
N LEU A 162 6.09 17.41 -4.55
CA LEU A 162 5.46 16.13 -4.85
C LEU A 162 6.45 15.15 -5.47
N LEU A 163 6.57 13.96 -4.91
CA LEU A 163 7.39 12.86 -5.40
C LEU A 163 6.57 11.81 -6.14
N LYS A 164 5.40 11.48 -5.60
CA LYS A 164 4.49 10.49 -6.15
C LYS A 164 3.05 10.84 -5.77
N ASP A 165 2.16 10.67 -6.70
CA ASP A 165 0.72 10.62 -6.47
C ASP A 165 0.17 9.24 -6.85
N ASP A 166 -0.82 8.79 -6.11
CA ASP A 166 -1.68 7.65 -6.41
C ASP A 166 -3.10 8.14 -6.22
N LEU A 167 -3.65 8.64 -7.31
CA LEU A 167 -4.97 9.25 -7.37
C LEU A 167 -5.97 8.22 -7.85
N ASP A 168 -7.21 8.36 -7.35
CA ASP A 168 -8.36 7.55 -7.75
C ASP A 168 -8.18 6.05 -7.50
N SER A 169 -7.41 5.67 -6.46
CA SER A 169 -7.39 4.30 -5.99
C SER A 169 -8.74 3.93 -5.37
N VAL A 170 -9.31 2.79 -5.77
CA VAL A 170 -10.65 2.37 -5.35
C VAL A 170 -10.57 1.08 -4.55
N THR A 171 -11.19 1.08 -3.37
CA THR A 171 -11.37 -0.10 -2.52
C THR A 171 -12.85 -0.42 -2.42
N THR A 172 -13.24 -1.62 -2.86
CA THR A 172 -14.63 -2.09 -2.73
C THR A 172 -14.82 -2.78 -1.39
N VAL A 173 -15.78 -2.29 -0.62
CA VAL A 173 -16.17 -2.80 0.69
C VAL A 173 -17.61 -3.30 0.65
N LYS A 174 -17.83 -4.49 1.20
CA LYS A 174 -19.17 -5.03 1.47
C LYS A 174 -19.40 -5.04 2.97
N TYR A 175 -20.60 -4.72 3.37
CA TYR A 175 -21.02 -4.71 4.77
C TYR A 175 -22.25 -5.55 4.99
N TRP A 176 -22.21 -6.35 6.05
CA TRP A 176 -23.33 -7.12 6.55
C TRP A 176 -23.66 -6.65 7.96
N GLU A 177 -24.86 -6.13 8.12
CA GLU A 177 -25.51 -5.97 9.40
C GLU A 177 -25.92 -7.36 9.88
N THR A 178 -25.46 -7.80 11.02
CA THR A 178 -25.83 -9.10 11.56
C THR A 178 -27.10 -9.02 12.40
N THR A 179 -27.79 -10.14 12.57
CA THR A 179 -29.00 -10.15 13.38
C THR A 179 -28.63 -10.07 14.86
N ASN A 180 -29.18 -9.08 15.57
CA ASN A 180 -29.00 -8.87 17.01
C ASN A 180 -29.74 -9.89 17.87
N THR A 181 -29.72 -11.17 17.48
CA THR A 181 -30.39 -12.27 18.18
C THR A 181 -29.37 -13.28 18.69
N ALA A 182 -29.65 -13.86 19.86
CA ALA A 182 -28.78 -14.86 20.44
C ALA A 182 -28.47 -15.99 19.45
N GLY A 183 -27.19 -16.35 19.32
CA GLY A 183 -26.72 -17.41 18.42
C GLY A 183 -26.35 -16.95 17.02
N CYS A 184 -26.38 -15.65 16.71
CA CYS A 184 -25.88 -14.99 15.48
C CYS A 184 -26.33 -15.65 14.18
N ALA A 185 -27.39 -16.47 14.22
CA ALA A 185 -27.96 -17.20 13.08
C ALA A 185 -26.93 -17.91 12.17
N GLY A 186 -25.80 -18.35 12.75
CA GLY A 186 -24.72 -19.02 12.04
C GLY A 186 -23.66 -18.10 11.43
N SER A 187 -23.73 -16.80 11.67
CA SER A 187 -22.65 -15.87 11.34
C SER A 187 -21.47 -16.04 12.29
N PRO A 188 -20.22 -15.91 11.84
CA PRO A 188 -19.06 -15.87 12.71
C PRO A 188 -19.16 -14.71 13.71
N ASN A 189 -18.75 -14.96 14.96
CA ASN A 189 -18.79 -13.97 16.04
C ASN A 189 -17.48 -13.99 16.86
N PRO A 190 -16.32 -13.73 16.25
CA PRO A 190 -15.03 -13.91 16.89
C PRO A 190 -14.75 -12.92 18.02
N LEU A 191 -15.44 -11.78 18.09
CA LEU A 191 -15.34 -10.81 19.18
C LEU A 191 -16.26 -11.17 20.35
N GLY A 192 -17.27 -12.05 20.13
CA GLY A 192 -18.18 -12.50 21.16
C GLY A 192 -19.17 -11.46 21.63
N SER A 193 -19.48 -10.46 20.82
CA SER A 193 -20.57 -9.51 21.04
C SER A 193 -21.95 -10.18 20.84
N VAL A 194 -23.04 -9.42 20.82
CA VAL A 194 -24.37 -10.01 20.56
C VAL A 194 -24.40 -10.67 19.19
N CYS A 195 -23.80 -10.07 18.18
CA CYS A 195 -23.42 -10.66 16.89
C CYS A 195 -22.54 -9.62 16.17
N ASP A 196 -21.30 -9.96 15.89
CA ASP A 196 -20.36 -9.01 15.28
C ASP A 196 -20.81 -8.64 13.87
N ASP A 197 -20.80 -7.36 13.54
CA ASP A 197 -20.95 -6.90 12.16
C ASP A 197 -19.76 -7.25 11.30
N ILE A 198 -19.99 -7.46 10.01
CA ILE A 198 -18.97 -7.97 9.10
C ILE A 198 -18.72 -7.02 7.95
N TYR A 199 -17.47 -6.62 7.80
CA TYR A 199 -16.96 -5.97 6.60
C TYR A 199 -16.10 -6.94 5.80
N THR A 200 -16.23 -6.92 4.49
CA THR A 200 -15.34 -7.65 3.59
C THR A 200 -14.72 -6.69 2.59
N VAL A 201 -13.41 -6.70 2.51
CA VAL A 201 -12.65 -5.95 1.52
C VAL A 201 -12.29 -6.87 0.36
N MET A 202 -12.77 -6.54 -0.86
CA MET A 202 -12.70 -7.42 -2.04
C MET A 202 -11.50 -7.15 -2.92
N GLU A 203 -11.23 -5.90 -3.20
CA GLU A 203 -10.10 -5.47 -4.01
C GLU A 203 -9.34 -4.38 -3.29
N LEU A 204 -8.06 -4.36 -3.48
CA LEU A 204 -7.18 -3.46 -2.79
C LEU A 204 -6.54 -2.48 -3.73
N SER A 205 -6.86 -1.26 -3.51
CA SER A 205 -5.96 -0.17 -3.78
C SER A 205 -4.79 -0.09 -2.78
N LEU A 206 -4.69 -1.03 -1.85
CA LEU A 206 -3.54 -1.18 -0.95
C LEU A 206 -2.36 -1.90 -1.61
N ALA A 207 -2.33 -1.99 -2.94
CA ALA A 207 -1.13 -2.44 -3.65
C ALA A 207 0.06 -1.51 -3.33
N PRO A 208 1.26 -2.07 -3.14
CA PRO A 208 2.43 -1.25 -2.85
C PRO A 208 2.65 -0.19 -3.94
N ILE A 209 2.80 1.06 -3.53
CA ILE A 209 3.15 2.16 -4.42
C ILE A 209 4.67 2.23 -4.52
N SER A 210 5.22 2.41 -5.71
CA SER A 210 6.66 2.58 -5.84
C SER A 210 7.04 3.71 -6.81
N PHE A 211 8.21 4.33 -6.54
CA PHE A 211 8.84 5.31 -7.41
C PHE A 211 10.36 5.24 -7.30
N ILE A 212 11.05 5.86 -8.24
CA ILE A 212 12.51 5.92 -8.27
C ILE A 212 12.94 7.37 -8.13
N LEU A 213 13.87 7.62 -7.21
CA LEU A 213 14.50 8.93 -7.01
C LEU A 213 15.98 8.72 -6.66
N ASP A 214 16.86 9.46 -7.31
CA ASP A 214 18.31 9.50 -7.04
C ASP A 214 19.01 8.14 -6.93
N GLY A 215 18.59 7.17 -7.74
CA GLY A 215 19.15 5.82 -7.76
C GLY A 215 18.63 4.90 -6.67
N TYR A 216 17.57 5.27 -5.97
CA TYR A 216 16.85 4.44 -5.01
C TYR A 216 15.43 4.13 -5.51
N LYS A 217 14.98 2.90 -5.28
CA LYS A 217 13.57 2.51 -5.37
C LYS A 217 12.96 2.71 -3.99
N TYR A 218 11.96 3.57 -3.91
CA TYR A 218 11.09 3.74 -2.76
C TYR A 218 9.86 2.86 -2.96
N GLU A 219 9.47 2.16 -1.90
CA GLU A 219 8.30 1.29 -1.92
C GLU A 219 7.48 1.56 -0.66
N ILE A 220 6.19 1.87 -0.86
CA ILE A 220 5.23 2.15 0.21
C ILE A 220 4.30 0.96 0.30
N SER A 221 4.22 0.38 1.47
CA SER A 221 3.34 -0.74 1.81
C SER A 221 2.22 -0.26 2.72
N PHE A 222 1.07 -0.92 2.64
CA PHE A 222 -0.11 -0.61 3.42
C PHE A 222 -0.57 -1.82 4.21
N ARG A 223 -1.26 -1.59 5.33
CA ARG A 223 -1.93 -2.63 6.12
C ARG A 223 -3.16 -2.06 6.82
N LEU A 224 -4.07 -2.96 7.22
CA LEU A 224 -5.15 -2.63 8.14
C LEU A 224 -4.69 -2.87 9.58
N GLU A 225 -5.07 -1.95 10.47
CA GLU A 225 -4.83 -2.07 11.92
C GLU A 225 -6.18 -2.03 12.64
N PRO A 226 -6.50 -3.05 13.45
CA PRO A 226 -7.74 -3.05 14.21
C PRO A 226 -7.70 -2.05 15.36
N GLY A 227 -8.84 -1.42 15.64
CA GLY A 227 -9.08 -0.70 16.89
C GLY A 227 -9.49 -1.64 18.04
N ALA A 228 -9.93 -1.06 19.16
CA ALA A 228 -10.22 -1.82 20.38
C ALA A 228 -11.40 -2.78 20.24
N THR A 229 -12.38 -2.46 19.40
CA THR A 229 -13.65 -3.20 19.20
C THR A 229 -13.74 -3.86 17.83
N THR A 230 -12.61 -4.04 17.17
CA THR A 230 -12.52 -4.64 15.83
C THR A 230 -11.50 -5.77 15.78
N LEU A 231 -11.69 -6.69 14.85
CA LEU A 231 -10.75 -7.76 14.53
C LEU A 231 -10.57 -7.83 13.02
N VAL A 232 -9.32 -7.86 12.56
CA VAL A 232 -8.98 -8.05 11.14
C VAL A 232 -8.50 -9.47 10.90
N CYS A 233 -9.15 -10.18 9.99
CA CYS A 233 -8.77 -11.51 9.51
C CYS A 233 -8.27 -11.36 8.05
N ASP A 234 -7.00 -11.61 7.83
CA ASP A 234 -6.31 -11.44 6.54
C ASP A 234 -5.73 -12.76 5.99
N GLY A 235 -6.22 -13.88 6.49
CA GLY A 235 -5.67 -15.21 6.18
C GLY A 235 -4.50 -15.62 7.07
N SER A 236 -3.96 -14.71 7.89
CA SER A 236 -2.93 -15.03 8.88
C SER A 236 -3.50 -15.86 10.03
N PRO A 237 -2.66 -16.62 10.75
CA PRO A 237 -3.11 -17.47 11.87
C PRO A 237 -3.42 -16.65 13.13
N VAL A 238 -4.40 -15.75 13.07
CA VAL A 238 -4.94 -15.06 14.23
C VAL A 238 -5.85 -16.00 14.99
N PRO A 239 -5.61 -16.29 16.29
CA PRO A 239 -6.35 -17.30 17.04
C PRO A 239 -7.87 -17.12 17.02
N ALA A 240 -8.36 -15.88 17.14
CA ALA A 240 -9.79 -15.58 17.10
C ALA A 240 -10.40 -15.92 15.73
N CYS A 241 -9.73 -15.58 14.62
CA CYS A 241 -10.18 -15.94 13.27
C CYS A 241 -10.15 -17.45 13.00
N LEU A 242 -9.27 -18.20 13.65
CA LEU A 242 -9.19 -19.67 13.50
C LEU A 242 -10.22 -20.42 14.35
N ALA A 243 -10.66 -19.80 15.46
CA ALA A 243 -11.62 -20.41 16.36
C ALA A 243 -13.04 -20.47 15.79
N GLU A 244 -13.38 -19.54 14.90
CA GLU A 244 -14.71 -19.38 14.33
C GLU A 244 -14.76 -19.84 12.87
N ALA A 245 -15.63 -20.80 12.58
CA ALA A 245 -15.81 -21.30 11.22
C ALA A 245 -16.28 -20.18 10.28
N GLY A 246 -15.56 -19.97 9.17
CA GLY A 246 -15.88 -18.93 8.17
C GLY A 246 -15.43 -17.52 8.55
N ALA A 247 -14.73 -17.32 9.67
CA ALA A 247 -14.20 -16.00 10.04
C ALA A 247 -13.03 -15.55 9.17
N GLN A 248 -12.33 -16.47 8.51
CA GLN A 248 -11.27 -16.13 7.56
C GLN A 248 -11.84 -15.61 6.23
N PRO A 249 -11.08 -14.78 5.48
CA PRO A 249 -11.47 -14.36 4.14
C PRO A 249 -11.80 -15.53 3.22
N GLY A 250 -12.88 -15.40 2.45
CA GLY A 250 -13.27 -16.36 1.42
C GLY A 250 -12.55 -16.13 0.09
N ALA A 251 -12.95 -16.88 -0.93
CA ALA A 251 -12.38 -16.71 -2.28
C ALA A 251 -12.73 -15.33 -2.85
N GLY A 252 -11.71 -14.57 -3.23
CA GLY A 252 -11.83 -13.20 -3.75
C GLY A 252 -11.98 -12.13 -2.67
N GLU A 253 -11.92 -12.49 -1.39
CA GLU A 253 -11.87 -11.56 -0.28
C GLU A 253 -10.42 -11.44 0.21
N LEU A 254 -9.96 -10.22 0.48
CA LEU A 254 -8.62 -9.98 1.01
C LEU A 254 -8.61 -9.89 2.52
N PHE A 255 -9.63 -9.24 3.08
CA PHE A 255 -9.82 -9.09 4.51
C PHE A 255 -11.28 -9.33 4.87
N LYS A 256 -11.49 -9.94 6.02
CA LYS A 256 -12.73 -9.83 6.80
C LYS A 256 -12.43 -9.05 8.05
N VAL A 257 -13.27 -8.07 8.33
CA VAL A 257 -13.19 -7.26 9.53
C VAL A 257 -14.47 -7.44 10.31
N TYR A 258 -14.33 -7.72 11.58
CA TYR A 258 -15.43 -7.86 12.54
C TYR A 258 -15.48 -6.63 13.43
N ALA A 259 -16.65 -6.08 13.60
CA ALA A 259 -16.94 -4.95 14.48
C ALA A 259 -17.96 -5.40 15.54
N ALA A 260 -17.67 -5.13 16.81
CA ALA A 260 -18.54 -5.55 17.89
C ALA A 260 -19.87 -4.79 17.85
N GLU A 261 -20.98 -5.52 17.88
CA GLU A 261 -22.34 -4.96 17.86
C GLU A 261 -22.62 -4.11 19.11
N GLY A 262 -23.25 -2.96 18.89
CA GLY A 262 -23.63 -2.01 19.93
C GLY A 262 -22.45 -1.21 20.51
N PHE A 263 -21.30 -1.24 19.86
CA PHE A 263 -20.13 -0.45 20.22
C PHE A 263 -19.61 0.32 19.01
N ASP A 264 -19.17 1.56 19.25
CA ASP A 264 -18.41 2.26 18.24
C ASP A 264 -17.12 1.50 17.93
N SER A 265 -16.83 1.36 16.67
CA SER A 265 -15.72 0.55 16.16
C SER A 265 -14.84 1.35 15.22
N GLU A 266 -13.54 1.02 15.17
CA GLU A 266 -12.61 1.72 14.30
C GLU A 266 -11.59 0.76 13.68
N ILE A 267 -11.20 1.08 12.46
CA ILE A 267 -10.13 0.42 11.72
C ILE A 267 -9.25 1.51 11.15
N PHE A 268 -7.95 1.32 11.24
CA PHE A 268 -6.98 2.22 10.62
C PHE A 268 -6.36 1.58 9.38
N VAL A 269 -6.12 2.39 8.36
CA VAL A 269 -5.20 2.07 7.28
C VAL A 269 -3.86 2.70 7.65
N ALA A 270 -2.82 1.90 7.71
CA ALA A 270 -1.47 2.37 8.00
C ALA A 270 -0.56 2.16 6.79
N ALA A 271 0.40 3.06 6.60
CA ALA A 271 1.42 3.01 5.56
C ALA A 271 2.82 3.04 6.15
N ALA A 272 3.75 2.33 5.53
CA ALA A 272 5.19 2.41 5.81
C ALA A 272 5.96 2.41 4.49
N TRP A 273 7.15 2.98 4.48
CA TRP A 273 7.98 3.00 3.29
C TRP A 273 9.39 2.46 3.55
N THR A 274 10.02 1.98 2.47
CA THR A 274 11.41 1.54 2.45
C THR A 274 12.12 2.11 1.23
N ALA A 275 13.44 2.29 1.31
CA ALA A 275 14.28 2.69 0.19
C ALA A 275 15.34 1.63 -0.09
N THR A 276 15.45 1.18 -1.33
CA THR A 276 16.44 0.19 -1.76
C THR A 276 17.30 0.77 -2.88
N LYS A 277 18.61 0.72 -2.72
CA LYS A 277 19.53 1.20 -3.76
C LYS A 277 19.42 0.35 -5.02
N ILE A 278 19.24 1.00 -6.15
CA ILE A 278 19.24 0.36 -7.46
C ILE A 278 20.70 0.18 -7.90
N PRO A 279 21.15 -1.06 -8.22
CA PRO A 279 22.49 -1.26 -8.75
C PRO A 279 22.70 -0.48 -10.04
N GLU A 280 23.72 0.34 -10.11
CA GLU A 280 24.04 1.09 -11.31
C GLU A 280 24.38 0.12 -12.47
N PRO A 281 23.85 0.34 -13.67
CA PRO A 281 24.15 -0.51 -14.84
C PRO A 281 25.65 -0.67 -15.11
N GLY A 282 26.45 0.35 -14.78
CA GLY A 282 27.90 0.32 -14.88
C GLY A 282 28.58 -0.72 -13.99
N VAL A 283 28.05 -0.97 -12.79
CA VAL A 283 28.61 -1.99 -11.87
C VAL A 283 28.40 -3.38 -12.46
N LEU A 284 27.24 -3.65 -13.04
CA LEU A 284 26.94 -4.91 -13.73
C LEU A 284 27.78 -5.08 -14.99
N GLY A 285 27.99 -3.99 -15.74
CA GLY A 285 28.87 -3.95 -16.90
C GLY A 285 30.32 -4.23 -16.55
N LEU A 286 30.85 -3.61 -15.51
CA LEU A 286 32.21 -3.84 -14.99
C LEU A 286 32.39 -5.26 -14.47
N LEU A 287 31.41 -5.80 -13.73
CA LEU A 287 31.41 -7.18 -13.28
C LEU A 287 31.44 -8.15 -14.48
N GLY A 288 30.63 -7.90 -15.52
CA GLY A 288 30.59 -8.67 -16.76
C GLY A 288 31.95 -8.63 -17.50
N ILE A 289 32.56 -7.46 -17.64
CA ILE A 289 33.87 -7.29 -18.26
C ILE A 289 34.96 -7.96 -17.42
N GLY A 290 34.91 -7.84 -16.09
CA GLY A 290 35.82 -8.50 -15.17
C GLY A 290 35.77 -10.01 -15.27
N LEU A 291 34.59 -10.60 -15.32
CA LEU A 291 34.38 -12.04 -15.50
C LEU A 291 34.85 -12.52 -16.86
N MET A 292 34.59 -11.77 -17.93
CA MET A 292 35.12 -12.07 -19.27
C MET A 292 36.64 -12.01 -19.31
N GLY A 293 37.24 -11.00 -18.68
CA GLY A 293 38.71 -10.86 -18.56
C GLY A 293 39.35 -12.05 -17.84
N MET A 294 38.74 -12.50 -16.74
CA MET A 294 39.20 -13.69 -16.02
C MET A 294 39.05 -14.99 -16.84
N GLY A 295 37.96 -15.14 -17.58
CA GLY A 295 37.73 -16.27 -18.48
C GLY A 295 38.74 -16.35 -19.61
N LEU A 296 39.11 -15.24 -20.24
CA LEU A 296 40.15 -15.17 -21.26
C LEU A 296 41.55 -15.46 -20.73
N SER A 297 41.86 -14.95 -19.53
CA SER A 297 43.17 -15.22 -18.88
C SER A 297 43.34 -16.68 -18.49
N ALA A 298 42.29 -17.34 -18.00
CA ALA A 298 42.27 -18.76 -17.70
C ALA A 298 42.46 -19.65 -18.96
N ARG A 299 41.88 -19.24 -20.09
CA ARG A 299 42.07 -19.93 -21.38
C ARG A 299 43.50 -19.83 -21.89
N ARG A 300 44.16 -18.65 -21.76
CA ARG A 300 45.56 -18.48 -22.18
C ARG A 300 46.52 -19.33 -21.36
N ARG A 301 46.32 -19.50 -20.05
CA ARG A 301 47.13 -20.35 -19.21
C ARG A 301 47.05 -21.83 -19.58
N LYS A 302 45.93 -22.33 -20.05
CA LYS A 302 45.79 -23.71 -20.52
C LYS A 302 46.45 -23.94 -21.88
N ALA A 303 46.51 -22.94 -22.76
CA ALA A 303 47.15 -23.03 -24.07
C ALA A 303 48.72 -23.02 -23.99
N THR A 304 49.30 -22.49 -22.89
CA THR A 304 50.76 -22.43 -22.68
C THR A 304 51.30 -23.68 -21.92
N ALA A 305 50.40 -24.53 -21.41
CA ALA A 305 50.74 -25.72 -20.64
C ALA A 305 50.58 -27.03 -21.46
N ALA A 306 50.21 -26.93 -22.75
CA ALA A 306 50.15 -28.00 -23.76
C ALA A 306 51.25 -27.81 -24.81
#